data_3080505152cf2652a66e8f29fd464901
#
_entry.id   3080505152cf2652a66e8f29fd464901
#
_cell.length_a   1.000
_cell.length_b   1.000
_cell.length_c   1.000
_cell.angle_alpha   90.00
_cell.angle_beta   90.00
_cell.angle_gamma   90.00
#
_symmetry.space_group_name_H-M   'P 1'
#
loop_
_entity.id
_entity.type
_entity.pdbx_description
1 polymer ?
#
loop_
_entity_poly.entity_id
_entity_poly.type
_entity_poly.pdbx_seq_one_letter_code
_entity_poly.pdbx_strand_id
1 'polypeptide(L)'
;FRRVLFRSPFLYNQWNSVVRWEKSTRPFLRTSEFLWQEGHTIHETEEEAVEETLQQLAIYKKVAEDLMAIPVIDGRKSESEKFAGASDTYTIEAMMHDGKALQSGTSHFLGQHFTKAFDITFSDRDGNLAHPYHTSWGISTRLIGGLIMVHSDNRGLVLPPKMAPTQVIIIPIAANKGGVM
;
A
#
# COMPACT_ATOMS: atom_id res chain seq x y z
N PHE A 1 7.91 -15.77 16.56
CA PHE A 1 8.61 -14.50 16.79
C PHE A 1 9.03 -14.29 18.25
N ARG A 2 9.80 -15.21 18.82
CA ARG A 2 10.45 -15.03 20.12
C ARG A 2 11.92 -14.68 19.93
N ARG A 3 12.24 -13.58 19.27
CA ARG A 3 13.61 -13.05 19.29
C ARG A 3 13.58 -11.71 20.00
N VAL A 4 14.33 -11.62 21.08
CA VAL A 4 14.69 -10.37 21.72
C VAL A 4 15.32 -9.48 20.65
N LEU A 5 14.70 -8.35 20.36
CA LEU A 5 15.23 -7.39 19.42
C LEU A 5 16.37 -6.63 20.07
N PHE A 6 17.56 -6.77 19.53
CA PHE A 6 18.73 -6.04 20.01
C PHE A 6 18.83 -4.61 19.48
N ARG A 7 17.96 -4.22 18.53
CA ARG A 7 17.91 -2.87 17.96
C ARG A 7 16.50 -2.52 17.52
N SER A 8 15.99 -1.40 18.01
CA SER A 8 14.81 -0.72 17.48
C SER A 8 15.28 0.34 16.45
N PRO A 9 14.54 0.60 15.36
CA PRO A 9 13.33 -0.09 14.94
C PRO A 9 13.62 -1.43 14.25
N PHE A 10 12.61 -2.30 14.22
CA PHE A 10 12.65 -3.55 13.45
C PHE A 10 11.63 -3.48 12.32
N LEU A 11 12.11 -3.60 11.08
CA LEU A 11 11.33 -3.37 9.87
C LEU A 11 11.24 -4.64 9.06
N TYR A 12 10.01 -5.10 8.79
CA TYR A 12 9.73 -6.22 7.91
C TYR A 12 8.86 -5.78 6.74
N ASN A 13 9.21 -6.26 5.56
CA ASN A 13 8.42 -6.11 4.36
C ASN A 13 8.35 -7.44 3.61
N GLN A 14 7.20 -7.75 3.06
CA GLN A 14 6.98 -8.96 2.26
C GLN A 14 6.17 -8.64 1.01
N TRP A 15 6.47 -9.39 -0.05
CA TRP A 15 5.68 -9.47 -1.28
C TRP A 15 5.12 -10.87 -1.36
N ASN A 16 3.82 -11.03 -1.28
CA ASN A 16 3.18 -12.34 -1.24
C ASN A 16 1.77 -12.34 -1.80
N SER A 17 1.19 -13.52 -1.88
CA SER A 17 -0.21 -13.74 -2.20
C SER A 17 -1.03 -13.85 -0.92
N VAL A 18 -2.26 -13.33 -0.99
CA VAL A 18 -3.26 -13.42 0.08
C VAL A 18 -4.51 -14.07 -0.47
N VAL A 19 -5.01 -15.06 0.27
CA VAL A 19 -6.30 -15.71 -0.01
C VAL A 19 -7.32 -15.24 1.00
N ARG A 20 -8.46 -14.73 0.52
CA ARG A 20 -9.62 -14.33 1.33
C ARG A 20 -10.89 -14.90 0.73
N TRP A 21 -11.79 -15.37 1.58
CA TRP A 21 -13.12 -15.74 1.11
C TRP A 21 -13.89 -14.48 0.72
N GLU A 22 -14.40 -14.45 -0.52
CA GLU A 22 -15.18 -13.35 -1.07
C GLU A 22 -16.48 -13.87 -1.68
N LYS A 23 -17.62 -13.34 -1.23
CA LYS A 23 -18.93 -13.70 -1.76
C LYS A 23 -19.13 -13.21 -3.20
N SER A 24 -18.55 -12.07 -3.54
CA SER A 24 -18.67 -11.42 -4.85
C SER A 24 -17.34 -10.83 -5.25
N THR A 25 -16.85 -11.20 -6.41
CA THR A 25 -15.55 -10.75 -6.92
C THR A 25 -15.72 -9.72 -8.03
N ARG A 26 -14.72 -8.84 -8.15
CA ARG A 26 -14.54 -7.89 -9.27
C ARG A 26 -13.07 -7.89 -9.66
N PRO A 27 -12.73 -7.99 -10.96
CA PRO A 27 -11.34 -8.00 -11.43
C PRO A 27 -10.51 -6.89 -10.78
N PHE A 28 -9.34 -7.23 -10.27
CA PHE A 28 -8.38 -6.39 -9.55
C PHE A 28 -8.90 -5.73 -8.26
N LEU A 29 -10.16 -5.33 -8.20
CA LEU A 29 -10.70 -4.55 -7.07
C LEU A 29 -11.01 -5.43 -5.86
N ARG A 30 -11.56 -6.63 -6.10
CA ARG A 30 -11.94 -7.60 -5.08
C ARG A 30 -11.86 -9.00 -5.64
N THR A 31 -10.80 -9.72 -5.28
CA THR A 31 -10.54 -11.10 -5.74
C THR A 31 -10.31 -12.01 -4.55
N SER A 32 -10.58 -13.31 -4.72
CA SER A 32 -10.38 -14.31 -3.67
C SER A 32 -8.90 -14.53 -3.37
N GLU A 33 -8.06 -14.32 -4.37
CA GLU A 33 -6.60 -14.32 -4.23
C GLU A 33 -6.04 -13.07 -4.91
N PHE A 34 -5.07 -12.41 -4.26
CA PHE A 34 -4.43 -11.21 -4.78
C PHE A 34 -3.00 -11.09 -4.28
N LEU A 35 -2.18 -10.41 -5.07
CA LEU A 35 -0.83 -10.06 -4.68
C LEU A 35 -0.84 -8.72 -3.94
N TRP A 36 0.00 -8.62 -2.94
CA TRP A 36 0.21 -7.39 -2.22
C TRP A 36 1.64 -7.22 -1.73
N GLN A 37 1.96 -6.03 -1.35
CA GLN A 37 3.08 -5.68 -0.51
C GLN A 37 2.51 -5.38 0.88
N GLU A 38 3.09 -5.96 1.91
CA GLU A 38 2.73 -5.73 3.29
C GLU A 38 3.98 -5.56 4.13
N GLY A 39 3.99 -4.52 4.96
CA GLY A 39 5.03 -4.30 5.94
C GLY A 39 4.51 -4.32 7.36
N HIS A 40 5.38 -4.74 8.26
CA HIS A 40 5.17 -4.71 9.70
C HIS A 40 6.43 -4.19 10.36
N THR A 41 6.28 -3.19 11.22
CA THR A 41 7.40 -2.63 11.94
C THR A 41 7.12 -2.56 13.42
N ILE A 42 8.16 -2.60 14.22
CA ILE A 42 8.06 -2.40 15.67
C ILE A 42 9.10 -1.39 16.13
N HIS A 43 8.69 -0.55 17.07
CA HIS A 43 9.42 0.61 17.54
C HIS A 43 9.44 0.66 19.07
N GLU A 44 10.45 1.29 19.62
CA GLU A 44 10.58 1.49 21.06
C GLU A 44 9.57 2.50 21.58
N THR A 45 9.32 3.59 20.80
CA THR A 45 8.43 4.67 21.20
C THR A 45 7.20 4.78 20.30
N GLU A 46 6.17 5.44 20.83
CA GLU A 46 4.94 5.72 20.09
C GLU A 46 5.19 6.71 18.95
N GLU A 47 6.01 7.72 19.21
CA GLU A 47 6.35 8.76 18.25
C GLU A 47 7.04 8.16 17.01
N GLU A 48 8.03 7.28 17.21
CA GLU A 48 8.70 6.58 16.11
C GLU A 48 7.72 5.76 15.28
N ALA A 49 6.79 5.07 15.92
CA ALA A 49 5.80 4.24 15.22
C ALA A 49 4.78 5.10 14.45
N VAL A 50 4.34 6.23 14.99
CA VAL A 50 3.46 7.17 14.30
C VAL A 50 4.18 7.80 13.11
N GLU A 51 5.44 8.22 13.26
CA GLU A 51 6.25 8.76 12.17
C GLU A 51 6.38 7.74 11.03
N GLU A 52 6.73 6.48 11.32
CA GLU A 52 6.79 5.41 10.32
C GLU A 52 5.46 5.19 9.62
N THR A 53 4.34 5.20 10.36
CA THR A 53 3.01 5.06 9.80
C THR A 53 2.70 6.16 8.77
N LEU A 54 3.03 7.40 9.08
CA LEU A 54 2.81 8.55 8.18
C LEU A 54 3.79 8.56 7.00
N GLN A 55 5.04 8.16 7.23
CA GLN A 55 6.05 8.03 6.17
C GLN A 55 5.61 7.01 5.12
N GLN A 56 5.11 5.85 5.53
CA GLN A 56 4.63 4.83 4.60
C GLN A 56 3.39 5.29 3.82
N LEU A 57 2.48 6.00 4.46
CA LEU A 57 1.34 6.62 3.77
C LEU A 57 1.81 7.59 2.68
N ALA A 58 2.78 8.44 2.99
CA ALA A 58 3.36 9.41 2.04
C ALA A 58 4.05 8.70 0.85
N ILE A 59 4.74 7.58 1.09
CA ILE A 59 5.32 6.75 0.02
C ILE A 59 4.22 6.20 -0.89
N TYR A 60 3.13 5.68 -0.34
CA TYR A 60 2.01 5.17 -1.15
C TYR A 60 1.33 6.26 -1.96
N LYS A 61 1.13 7.45 -1.37
CA LYS A 61 0.64 8.62 -2.08
C LYS A 61 1.53 8.97 -3.26
N LYS A 62 2.84 9.02 -3.04
CA LYS A 62 3.83 9.31 -4.09
C LYS A 62 3.81 8.25 -5.20
N VAL A 63 3.67 6.97 -4.88
CA VAL A 63 3.51 5.91 -5.88
C VAL A 63 2.27 6.13 -6.72
N ALA A 64 1.12 6.42 -6.09
CA ALA A 64 -0.13 6.66 -6.80
C ALA A 64 -0.06 7.91 -7.70
N GLU A 65 0.42 9.03 -7.18
CA GLU A 65 0.42 10.31 -7.90
C GLU A 65 1.58 10.42 -8.90
N ASP A 66 2.82 10.15 -8.48
CA ASP A 66 4.02 10.41 -9.29
C ASP A 66 4.28 9.34 -10.36
N LEU A 67 3.96 8.07 -10.06
CA LEU A 67 4.21 6.95 -10.98
C LEU A 67 2.97 6.57 -11.76
N MET A 68 1.84 6.41 -11.06
CA MET A 68 0.60 5.94 -11.67
C MET A 68 -0.30 7.07 -12.16
N ALA A 69 0.04 8.34 -11.86
CA ALA A 69 -0.75 9.53 -12.19
C ALA A 69 -2.22 9.42 -11.70
N ILE A 70 -2.42 8.80 -10.55
CA ILE A 70 -3.73 8.66 -9.91
C ILE A 70 -3.81 9.69 -8.77
N PRO A 71 -4.61 10.77 -8.91
CA PRO A 71 -4.84 11.70 -7.81
C PRO A 71 -5.50 10.99 -6.64
N VAL A 72 -4.96 11.17 -5.44
CA VAL A 72 -5.49 10.55 -4.22
C VAL A 72 -5.66 11.58 -3.11
N ILE A 73 -6.63 11.32 -2.24
CA ILE A 73 -6.82 12.06 -0.99
C ILE A 73 -6.31 11.16 0.12
N ASP A 74 -5.41 11.67 0.93
CA ASP A 74 -4.94 11.01 2.14
C ASP A 74 -5.67 11.51 3.38
N GLY A 75 -5.85 10.63 4.34
CA GLY A 75 -6.54 10.99 5.57
C GLY A 75 -6.58 9.87 6.61
N ARG A 76 -7.01 10.25 7.81
CA ARG A 76 -7.28 9.33 8.91
C ARG A 76 -8.71 8.83 8.81
N LYS A 77 -8.90 7.53 8.94
CA LYS A 77 -10.23 6.91 8.98
C LYS A 77 -10.97 7.22 10.28
N SER A 78 -12.29 7.29 10.17
CA SER A 78 -13.17 7.40 11.34
C SER A 78 -13.08 6.17 12.22
N GLU A 79 -13.55 6.29 13.46
CA GLU A 79 -13.59 5.19 14.42
C GLU A 79 -14.39 3.96 13.91
N SER A 80 -15.44 4.20 13.13
CA SER A 80 -16.26 3.14 12.54
C SER A 80 -15.62 2.41 11.35
N GLU A 81 -14.62 3.03 10.71
CA GLU A 81 -13.99 2.56 9.47
C GLU A 81 -12.55 2.09 9.65
N LYS A 82 -11.93 2.43 10.78
CA LYS A 82 -10.56 2.03 11.04
C LYS A 82 -10.43 0.52 11.19
N PHE A 83 -9.23 0.00 10.95
CA PHE A 83 -8.93 -1.41 11.16
C PHE A 83 -9.16 -1.80 12.62
N ALA A 84 -9.88 -2.89 12.84
CA ALA A 84 -10.14 -3.40 14.20
C ALA A 84 -8.82 -3.77 14.89
N GLY A 85 -8.58 -3.21 16.05
CA GLY A 85 -7.33 -3.39 16.82
C GLY A 85 -6.24 -2.35 16.50
N ALA A 86 -6.43 -1.47 15.52
CA ALA A 86 -5.56 -0.32 15.34
C ALA A 86 -5.94 0.83 16.27
N SER A 87 -4.93 1.55 16.78
CA SER A 87 -5.15 2.85 17.41
C SER A 87 -5.61 3.87 16.36
N ASP A 88 -4.88 3.93 15.23
CA ASP A 88 -5.21 4.77 14.09
C ASP A 88 -5.04 4.00 12.76
N THR A 89 -5.87 4.34 11.79
CA THR A 89 -5.75 3.88 10.40
C THR A 89 -5.74 5.08 9.47
N TYR A 90 -4.73 5.16 8.66
CA TYR A 90 -4.61 6.14 7.58
C TYR A 90 -4.79 5.45 6.22
N THR A 91 -5.30 6.18 5.25
CA THR A 91 -5.59 5.66 3.91
C THR A 91 -5.28 6.69 2.85
N ILE A 92 -4.99 6.21 1.65
CA ILE A 92 -5.09 6.99 0.41
C ILE A 92 -6.28 6.48 -0.38
N GLU A 93 -7.11 7.38 -0.87
CA GLU A 93 -8.32 7.06 -1.62
C GLU A 93 -8.37 7.82 -2.95
N ALA A 94 -8.63 7.09 -4.03
CA ALA A 94 -8.79 7.66 -5.36
C ALA A 94 -10.27 7.83 -5.70
N MET A 95 -10.63 8.94 -6.35
CA MET A 95 -11.97 9.15 -6.87
C MET A 95 -12.15 8.41 -8.19
N MET A 96 -13.14 7.55 -8.26
CA MET A 96 -13.49 6.82 -9.46
C MET A 96 -14.52 7.59 -10.31
N HIS A 97 -14.65 7.25 -11.59
CA HIS A 97 -15.57 7.91 -12.52
C HIS A 97 -17.04 7.83 -12.11
N ASP A 98 -17.41 6.83 -11.31
CA ASP A 98 -18.76 6.67 -10.74
C ASP A 98 -18.99 7.48 -9.46
N GLY A 99 -18.05 8.33 -9.08
CA GLY A 99 -18.10 9.17 -7.89
C GLY A 99 -17.80 8.44 -6.57
N LYS A 100 -17.39 7.19 -6.63
CA LYS A 100 -17.02 6.42 -5.43
C LYS A 100 -15.53 6.53 -5.14
N ALA A 101 -15.20 6.53 -3.86
CA ALA A 101 -13.83 6.45 -3.41
C ALA A 101 -13.33 5.01 -3.46
N LEU A 102 -12.14 4.81 -4.03
CA LEU A 102 -11.41 3.55 -4.01
C LEU A 102 -10.27 3.64 -2.99
N GLN A 103 -10.35 2.84 -1.92
CA GLN A 103 -9.22 2.67 -1.01
C GLN A 103 -8.03 2.07 -1.75
N SER A 104 -6.95 2.83 -1.86
CA SER A 104 -5.80 2.53 -2.71
C SER A 104 -4.56 2.10 -1.93
N GLY A 105 -4.50 2.39 -0.65
CA GLY A 105 -3.45 1.97 0.26
C GLY A 105 -3.80 2.31 1.69
N THR A 106 -3.25 1.58 2.66
CA THR A 106 -3.47 1.81 4.08
C THR A 106 -2.19 1.74 4.87
N SER A 107 -2.14 2.53 5.94
CA SER A 107 -1.10 2.49 6.94
C SER A 107 -1.73 2.56 8.32
N HIS A 108 -1.38 1.62 9.19
CA HIS A 108 -1.99 1.44 10.50
C HIS A 108 -0.97 1.69 11.61
N PHE A 109 -1.31 2.55 12.53
CA PHE A 109 -0.69 2.59 13.84
C PHE A 109 -1.45 1.62 14.76
N LEU A 110 -0.84 0.49 15.09
CA LEU A 110 -1.46 -0.57 15.87
C LEU A 110 -1.27 -0.38 17.39
N GLY A 111 -0.45 0.60 17.79
CA GLY A 111 -0.10 0.79 19.18
C GLY A 111 0.58 -0.45 19.77
N GLN A 112 0.19 -0.81 20.97
CA GLN A 112 0.69 -2.00 21.66
C GLN A 112 -0.35 -3.13 21.77
N HIS A 113 -1.48 -3.06 21.08
CA HIS A 113 -2.58 -4.02 21.23
C HIS A 113 -2.12 -5.45 20.90
N PHE A 114 -1.53 -5.63 19.71
CA PHE A 114 -1.07 -6.96 19.28
C PHE A 114 0.19 -7.41 19.99
N THR A 115 1.11 -6.49 20.28
CA THR A 115 2.35 -6.86 20.98
C THR A 115 2.07 -7.33 22.42
N LYS A 116 1.09 -6.74 23.09
CA LYS A 116 0.60 -7.23 24.40
C LYS A 116 -0.15 -8.55 24.27
N ALA A 117 -1.06 -8.67 23.28
CA ALA A 117 -1.85 -9.90 23.10
C ALA A 117 -0.98 -11.13 22.77
N PHE A 118 0.13 -10.93 22.05
CA PHE A 118 1.07 -12.00 21.68
C PHE A 118 2.30 -12.09 22.58
N ASP A 119 2.34 -11.31 23.67
CA ASP A 119 3.47 -11.25 24.62
C ASP A 119 4.82 -11.02 23.91
N ILE A 120 4.82 -10.08 22.94
CA ILE A 120 6.04 -9.65 22.25
C ILE A 120 6.69 -8.58 23.11
N THR A 121 7.90 -8.87 23.59
CA THR A 121 8.66 -7.95 24.45
C THR A 121 10.05 -7.71 23.90
N PHE A 122 10.64 -6.58 24.27
CA PHE A 122 12.04 -6.24 24.04
C PHE A 122 12.65 -5.68 25.33
N SER A 123 13.97 -5.67 25.40
CA SER A 123 14.68 -4.99 26.47
C SER A 123 14.90 -3.53 26.07
N ASP A 124 14.37 -2.61 26.88
CA ASP A 124 14.58 -1.18 26.68
C ASP A 124 16.02 -0.75 27.04
N ARG A 125 16.31 0.54 26.94
CA ARG A 125 17.66 1.09 27.23
C ARG A 125 18.08 0.94 28.68
N ASP A 126 17.12 0.80 29.58
CA ASP A 126 17.35 0.62 31.02
C ASP A 126 17.39 -0.86 31.43
N GLY A 127 17.23 -1.78 30.46
CA GLY A 127 17.24 -3.23 30.68
C GLY A 127 15.90 -3.80 31.15
N ASN A 128 14.81 -3.02 31.14
CA ASN A 128 13.48 -3.52 31.50
C ASN A 128 12.80 -4.16 30.29
N LEU A 129 11.92 -5.12 30.55
CA LEU A 129 11.06 -5.68 29.50
C LEU A 129 9.89 -4.74 29.24
N ALA A 130 9.73 -4.35 27.96
CA ALA A 130 8.65 -3.50 27.49
C ALA A 130 7.99 -4.10 26.23
N HIS A 131 6.73 -3.76 25.99
CA HIS A 131 6.06 -4.10 24.75
C HIS A 131 6.33 -3.01 23.70
N PRO A 132 6.80 -3.36 22.48
CA PRO A 132 7.04 -2.37 21.45
C PRO A 132 5.74 -1.85 20.84
N TYR A 133 5.80 -0.67 20.21
CA TYR A 133 4.76 -0.13 19.36
C TYR A 133 4.84 -0.75 17.96
N HIS A 134 3.71 -1.09 17.41
CA HIS A 134 3.60 -1.86 16.17
C HIS A 134 2.89 -1.04 15.10
N THR A 135 3.40 -1.11 13.86
CA THR A 135 2.75 -0.58 12.67
C THR A 135 2.53 -1.67 11.63
N SER A 136 1.58 -1.43 10.74
CA SER A 136 1.33 -2.31 9.59
C SER A 136 0.85 -1.46 8.42
N TRP A 137 1.35 -1.73 7.23
CA TRP A 137 1.01 -0.95 6.05
C TRP A 137 1.04 -1.83 4.80
N GLY A 138 0.21 -1.48 3.80
CA GLY A 138 0.10 -2.30 2.61
C GLY A 138 -0.61 -1.66 1.43
N ILE A 139 -0.21 -2.12 0.25
CA ILE A 139 -0.87 -1.90 -1.04
C ILE A 139 -1.01 -3.22 -1.79
N SER A 140 -1.98 -3.31 -2.67
CA SER A 140 -2.26 -4.54 -3.42
C SER A 140 -2.43 -4.27 -4.91
N THR A 141 -2.59 -5.34 -5.67
CA THR A 141 -2.97 -5.29 -7.09
C THR A 141 -4.29 -4.56 -7.37
N ARG A 142 -5.04 -4.15 -6.34
CA ARG A 142 -6.16 -3.21 -6.48
C ARG A 142 -5.75 -1.90 -7.16
N LEU A 143 -4.50 -1.44 -6.98
CA LEU A 143 -3.99 -0.26 -7.67
C LEU A 143 -3.98 -0.41 -9.19
N ILE A 144 -3.84 -1.63 -9.72
CA ILE A 144 -3.98 -1.90 -11.16
C ILE A 144 -5.41 -1.61 -11.61
N GLY A 145 -6.40 -2.07 -10.82
CA GLY A 145 -7.80 -1.73 -11.05
C GLY A 145 -8.06 -0.22 -11.01
N GLY A 146 -7.49 0.47 -10.02
CA GLY A 146 -7.53 1.93 -9.94
C GLY A 146 -6.95 2.61 -11.17
N LEU A 147 -5.77 2.16 -11.63
CA LEU A 147 -5.11 2.66 -12.84
C LEU A 147 -6.01 2.52 -14.08
N ILE A 148 -6.60 1.33 -14.27
CA ILE A 148 -7.52 1.05 -15.37
C ILE A 148 -8.74 1.98 -15.32
N MET A 149 -9.36 2.12 -14.14
CA MET A 149 -10.56 2.93 -13.96
C MET A 149 -10.32 4.43 -14.13
N VAL A 150 -9.10 4.91 -13.84
CA VAL A 150 -8.76 6.33 -13.98
C VAL A 150 -8.34 6.70 -15.40
N HIS A 151 -7.59 5.83 -16.08
CA HIS A 151 -6.92 6.20 -17.33
C HIS A 151 -7.47 5.54 -18.58
N SER A 152 -8.10 4.37 -18.46
CA SER A 152 -8.54 3.60 -19.62
C SER A 152 -9.86 4.10 -20.19
N ASP A 153 -10.08 3.85 -21.47
CA ASP A 153 -11.29 4.19 -22.20
C ASP A 153 -11.90 2.96 -22.90
N ASN A 154 -12.92 3.19 -23.72
CA ASN A 154 -13.59 2.12 -24.47
C ASN A 154 -12.71 1.48 -25.57
N ARG A 155 -11.54 2.01 -25.86
CA ARG A 155 -10.56 1.43 -26.80
C ARG A 155 -9.61 0.46 -26.10
N GLY A 156 -9.49 0.55 -24.77
CA GLY A 156 -8.66 -0.34 -23.96
C GLY A 156 -7.82 0.37 -22.91
N LEU A 157 -6.76 -0.32 -22.52
CA LEU A 157 -5.85 0.12 -21.47
C LEU A 157 -5.02 1.32 -21.93
N VAL A 158 -5.05 2.39 -21.13
CA VAL A 158 -4.17 3.55 -21.28
C VAL A 158 -3.25 3.58 -20.05
N LEU A 159 -1.94 3.62 -20.30
CA LEU A 159 -0.93 3.68 -19.25
C LEU A 159 -0.28 5.06 -19.21
N PRO A 160 -0.12 5.64 -18.02
CA PRO A 160 0.72 6.83 -17.84
C PRO A 160 2.15 6.56 -18.31
N PRO A 161 2.89 7.56 -18.81
CA PRO A 161 4.23 7.36 -19.38
C PRO A 161 5.21 6.65 -18.45
N LYS A 162 5.17 6.93 -17.15
CA LYS A 162 6.05 6.26 -16.15
C LYS A 162 5.70 4.79 -15.91
N MET A 163 4.48 4.38 -16.22
CA MET A 163 4.02 2.99 -16.09
C MET A 163 4.11 2.22 -17.40
N ALA A 164 4.17 2.92 -18.54
CA ALA A 164 4.24 2.29 -19.85
C ALA A 164 5.63 1.66 -20.08
N PRO A 165 5.72 0.37 -20.45
CA PRO A 165 6.99 -0.28 -20.78
C PRO A 165 7.62 0.31 -22.03
N THR A 166 6.81 0.85 -22.95
CA THR A 166 7.24 1.56 -24.16
C THR A 166 6.58 2.94 -24.14
N GLN A 167 7.38 3.98 -23.99
CA GLN A 167 6.89 5.36 -23.87
C GLN A 167 6.70 6.03 -25.24
N VAL A 168 7.49 5.64 -26.23
CA VAL A 168 7.44 6.18 -27.59
C VAL A 168 7.60 5.05 -28.59
N ILE A 169 6.72 4.98 -29.58
CA ILE A 169 6.79 4.04 -30.69
C ILE A 169 6.93 4.85 -31.98
N ILE A 170 7.97 4.55 -32.76
CA ILE A 170 8.17 5.11 -34.10
C ILE A 170 7.67 4.09 -35.13
N ILE A 171 6.62 4.44 -35.85
CA ILE A 171 6.03 3.58 -36.88
C ILE A 171 6.44 4.12 -38.26
N PRO A 172 7.35 3.43 -38.99
CA PRO A 172 7.71 3.86 -40.34
C PRO A 172 6.54 3.61 -41.30
N ILE A 173 6.10 4.66 -42.00
CA ILE A 173 5.07 4.53 -43.01
C ILE A 173 5.73 4.10 -44.34
N ALA A 174 5.18 3.04 -44.97
CA ALA A 174 5.70 2.51 -46.24
C ALA A 174 7.16 2.00 -46.16
N ALA A 175 7.52 1.31 -45.08
CA ALA A 175 8.86 0.73 -44.87
C ALA A 175 9.31 -0.24 -45.98
N ASN A 176 8.40 -0.71 -46.82
CA ASN A 176 8.67 -1.56 -48.02
C ASN A 176 9.00 -0.77 -49.27
N LYS A 177 8.90 0.57 -49.27
CA LYS A 177 9.37 1.40 -50.36
C LYS A 177 10.82 1.79 -50.11
N GLY A 178 11.76 1.30 -50.95
CA GLY A 178 13.20 1.56 -50.78
C GLY A 178 13.48 3.05 -50.53
N GLY A 179 14.29 3.33 -49.48
CA GLY A 179 14.71 4.70 -49.09
C GLY A 179 14.14 5.21 -47.77
N VAL A 180 13.34 4.44 -47.06
CA VAL A 180 12.90 4.76 -45.69
C VAL A 180 13.64 3.85 -44.71
N MET A 181 14.82 4.26 -44.27
CA MET A 181 15.49 3.83 -43.05
C MET A 181 15.86 5.04 -42.23
#